data_fb852b4e5ccd578a22182a4aa049f880
#
_entry.id   fb852b4e5ccd578a22182a4aa049f880
#
_cell.length_a   1.000
_cell.length_b   1.000
_cell.length_c   1.000
_cell.angle_alpha   90.00
_cell.angle_beta   90.00
_cell.angle_gamma   90.00
#
_symmetry.space_group_name_H-M   'P 1'
#
loop_
_entity.id
_entity.type
_entity.pdbx_description
1 polymer ?
#
loop_
_entity_poly.entity_id
_entity_poly.type
_entity_poly.pdbx_seq_one_letter_code
_entity_poly.pdbx_strand_id
1 'polypeptide(L)'
;AKAASMIEALGEDPRREGLKKTPARVARSMRFLTAGYEAGPIQILNSAVFEESYDEMVLVKDIGFYSLCEHHMLPFFGRIHVAYIPDGRIVGLSKLPRMGGMFARRLQVQERLTTDIAGALETVLRPKGVAVVAESIHLCMMMRGVEQQSAFAITSSLRGEFADDPKTRAEFMELIRHPKPVFA
;
A
#
# COMPACT_ATOMS: atom_id res chain seq x y z
N ALA A 1 18.10 1.91 23.28
CA ALA A 1 19.54 1.66 23.08
C ALA A 1 19.95 1.94 21.63
N LYS A 2 19.46 1.19 20.60
CA LYS A 2 19.93 1.35 19.20
C LYS A 2 19.68 2.74 18.60
N ALA A 3 18.51 3.36 18.85
CA ALA A 3 18.24 4.71 18.35
C ALA A 3 19.13 5.79 19.02
N ALA A 4 19.53 5.60 20.27
CA ALA A 4 20.49 6.50 20.91
C ALA A 4 21.87 6.38 20.24
N SER A 5 22.33 5.16 19.96
CA SER A 5 23.60 4.94 19.25
C SER A 5 23.60 5.52 17.84
N MET A 6 22.46 5.52 17.13
CA MET A 6 22.33 6.22 15.85
C MET A 6 22.53 7.73 16.00
N ILE A 7 21.93 8.36 17.04
CA ILE A 7 22.06 9.79 17.30
C ILE A 7 23.55 10.13 17.57
N GLU A 8 24.24 9.32 18.38
CA GLU A 8 25.68 9.46 18.65
C GLU A 8 26.52 9.33 17.39
N ALA A 9 26.22 8.35 16.53
CA ALA A 9 26.91 8.16 15.25
C ALA A 9 26.74 9.32 14.26
N LEU A 10 25.64 10.10 14.39
CA LEU A 10 25.42 11.33 13.64
C LEU A 10 26.19 12.55 14.22
N GLY A 11 26.92 12.38 15.30
CA GLY A 11 27.66 13.45 15.98
C GLY A 11 26.81 14.27 16.96
N GLU A 12 25.63 13.78 17.35
CA GLU A 12 24.71 14.48 18.26
C GLU A 12 24.76 13.89 19.69
N ASP A 13 24.48 14.74 20.70
CA ASP A 13 24.34 14.27 22.08
C ASP A 13 22.89 13.84 22.37
N PRO A 14 22.61 12.52 22.55
CA PRO A 14 21.27 12.04 22.86
C PRO A 14 20.71 12.52 24.20
N ARG A 15 21.56 13.13 25.07
CA ARG A 15 21.18 13.67 26.37
C ARG A 15 20.68 15.10 26.30
N ARG A 16 20.94 15.85 25.21
CA ARG A 16 20.41 17.19 25.04
C ARG A 16 18.88 17.19 25.07
N GLU A 17 18.27 18.26 25.59
CA GLU A 17 16.83 18.29 25.91
C GLU A 17 15.91 17.85 24.76
N GLY A 18 16.15 18.32 23.57
CA GLY A 18 15.35 17.95 22.38
C GLY A 18 15.45 16.48 22.01
N LEU A 19 16.54 15.78 22.35
CA LEU A 19 16.80 14.39 21.97
C LEU A 19 16.55 13.36 23.08
N LYS A 20 16.42 13.76 24.35
CA LYS A 20 16.20 12.82 25.47
C LYS A 20 15.05 11.83 25.25
N LYS A 21 13.97 12.26 24.62
CA LYS A 21 12.79 11.43 24.34
C LYS A 21 12.80 10.80 22.94
N THR A 22 13.76 11.17 22.09
CA THR A 22 13.82 10.71 20.67
C THR A 22 13.97 9.20 20.54
N PRO A 23 14.82 8.49 21.29
CA PRO A 23 14.92 7.04 21.17
C PRO A 23 13.61 6.31 21.42
N ALA A 24 12.83 6.74 22.40
CA ALA A 24 11.53 6.15 22.69
C ALA A 24 10.46 6.52 21.64
N ARG A 25 10.52 7.74 21.10
CA ARG A 25 9.62 8.18 20.01
C ARG A 25 9.90 7.41 18.74
N VAL A 26 11.15 7.27 18.33
CA VAL A 26 11.56 6.48 17.16
C VAL A 26 11.09 5.03 17.29
N ALA A 27 11.30 4.40 18.45
CA ALA A 27 10.87 3.03 18.68
C ALA A 27 9.34 2.85 18.52
N ARG A 28 8.54 3.78 19.04
CA ARG A 28 7.08 3.75 18.88
C ARG A 28 6.65 4.00 17.44
N SER A 29 7.27 4.96 16.75
CA SER A 29 6.97 5.28 15.37
C SER A 29 7.28 4.09 14.45
N MET A 30 8.44 3.46 14.62
CA MET A 30 8.82 2.28 13.83
C MET A 30 7.85 1.12 14.06
N ARG A 31 7.46 0.87 15.30
CA ARG A 31 6.46 -0.17 15.62
C ARG A 31 5.13 0.09 14.91
N PHE A 32 4.63 1.32 14.94
CA PHE A 32 3.41 1.72 14.25
C PHE A 32 3.52 1.59 12.72
N LEU A 33 4.64 2.06 12.15
CA LEU A 33 4.88 2.04 10.71
C LEU A 33 5.15 0.62 10.17
N THR A 34 5.42 -0.35 11.05
CA THR A 34 5.64 -1.75 10.68
C THR A 34 4.62 -2.71 11.29
N ALA A 35 3.51 -2.20 11.81
CA ALA A 35 2.46 -3.01 12.44
C ALA A 35 1.77 -4.00 11.49
N GLY A 36 1.95 -3.84 10.18
CA GLY A 36 1.43 -4.75 9.17
C GLY A 36 2.04 -6.18 9.23
N TYR A 37 3.13 -6.36 9.95
CA TYR A 37 3.65 -7.71 10.22
C TYR A 37 2.83 -8.49 11.25
N GLU A 38 2.05 -7.80 12.08
CA GLU A 38 1.23 -8.40 13.14
C GLU A 38 -0.15 -8.85 12.64
N ALA A 39 -0.52 -8.48 11.41
CA ALA A 39 -1.83 -8.76 10.82
C ALA A 39 -1.73 -9.66 9.59
N GLY A 40 -2.73 -10.50 9.39
CA GLY A 40 -2.86 -11.36 8.21
C GLY A 40 -3.93 -10.87 7.24
N PRO A 41 -3.68 -10.92 5.91
CA PRO A 41 -4.65 -10.48 4.91
C PRO A 41 -5.95 -11.30 4.94
N ILE A 42 -5.83 -12.61 5.18
CA ILE A 42 -6.97 -13.53 5.26
C ILE A 42 -7.93 -13.14 6.40
N GLN A 43 -7.40 -12.77 7.57
CA GLN A 43 -8.21 -12.34 8.70
C GLN A 43 -8.96 -11.03 8.41
N ILE A 44 -8.30 -10.10 7.70
CA ILE A 44 -8.91 -8.82 7.32
C ILE A 44 -10.05 -9.03 6.34
N LEU A 45 -9.86 -9.85 5.31
CA LEU A 45 -10.82 -10.05 4.23
C LEU A 45 -11.96 -10.97 4.64
N ASN A 46 -11.68 -12.15 5.21
CA ASN A 46 -12.70 -13.15 5.56
C ASN A 46 -13.76 -12.66 6.55
N SER A 47 -13.48 -11.62 7.33
CA SER A 47 -14.45 -11.04 8.24
C SER A 47 -15.62 -10.32 7.56
N ALA A 48 -15.61 -10.17 6.23
CA ALA A 48 -16.65 -9.49 5.47
C ALA A 48 -16.67 -9.92 3.99
N VAL A 49 -16.61 -11.21 3.73
CA VAL A 49 -16.92 -11.82 2.43
C VAL A 49 -18.38 -12.19 2.41
N PHE A 50 -19.08 -11.86 1.34
CA PHE A 50 -20.51 -12.12 1.15
C PHE A 50 -20.70 -12.83 -0.19
N GLU A 51 -21.72 -13.70 -0.26
CA GLU A 51 -22.22 -14.25 -1.51
C GLU A 51 -23.12 -13.21 -2.17
N GLU A 52 -22.83 -12.86 -3.41
CA GLU A 52 -23.58 -11.86 -4.18
C GLU A 52 -23.49 -12.17 -5.66
N SER A 53 -24.62 -12.11 -6.34
CA SER A 53 -24.72 -12.33 -7.78
C SER A 53 -24.39 -11.05 -8.55
N TYR A 54 -23.13 -10.65 -8.48
CA TYR A 54 -22.59 -9.47 -9.15
C TYR A 54 -21.34 -9.88 -9.93
N ASP A 55 -21.26 -9.52 -11.21
CA ASP A 55 -20.22 -9.95 -12.15
C ASP A 55 -19.50 -8.78 -12.85
N GLU A 56 -19.86 -7.54 -12.53
CA GLU A 56 -19.19 -6.35 -13.01
C GLU A 56 -17.98 -5.98 -12.15
N MET A 57 -17.13 -5.08 -12.66
CA MET A 57 -15.95 -4.61 -11.95
C MET A 57 -16.32 -3.84 -10.67
N VAL A 58 -15.74 -4.25 -9.55
CA VAL A 58 -15.74 -3.48 -8.30
C VAL A 58 -14.42 -2.75 -8.18
N LEU A 59 -14.43 -1.44 -8.11
CA LEU A 59 -13.25 -0.58 -7.99
C LEU A 59 -13.31 0.29 -6.74
N VAL A 60 -12.25 0.23 -5.92
CA VAL A 60 -11.97 1.23 -4.87
C VAL A 60 -10.66 1.91 -5.20
N LYS A 61 -10.71 3.20 -5.47
CA LYS A 61 -9.55 3.98 -5.89
C LYS A 61 -9.15 5.04 -4.87
N ASP A 62 -7.98 5.63 -5.08
CA ASP A 62 -7.41 6.69 -4.25
C ASP A 62 -7.21 6.27 -2.78
N ILE A 63 -6.94 5.00 -2.53
CA ILE A 63 -6.59 4.50 -1.20
C ILE A 63 -5.22 5.04 -0.82
N GLY A 64 -5.18 6.02 0.08
CA GLY A 64 -3.92 6.60 0.55
C GLY A 64 -3.10 5.59 1.37
N PHE A 65 -1.77 5.57 1.17
CA PHE A 65 -0.88 4.72 1.94
C PHE A 65 0.44 5.43 2.28
N TYR A 66 1.06 4.98 3.37
CA TYR A 66 2.43 5.28 3.76
C TYR A 66 3.17 3.98 4.02
N SER A 67 4.40 3.89 3.51
CA SER A 67 5.26 2.71 3.66
C SER A 67 6.70 3.12 3.91
N LEU A 68 7.55 2.17 4.29
CA LEU A 68 8.98 2.36 4.44
C LEU A 68 9.73 1.54 3.39
N CYS A 69 10.55 2.22 2.59
CA CYS A 69 11.45 1.55 1.65
C CYS A 69 12.41 0.61 2.42
N GLU A 70 12.43 -0.66 2.07
CA GLU A 70 13.27 -1.65 2.78
C GLU A 70 14.78 -1.38 2.67
N HIS A 71 15.21 -0.70 1.60
CA HIS A 71 16.63 -0.41 1.36
C HIS A 71 17.17 0.71 2.27
N HIS A 72 16.34 1.70 2.63
CA HIS A 72 16.80 2.90 3.32
C HIS A 72 16.00 3.23 4.58
N MET A 73 14.88 2.53 4.84
CA MET A 73 13.90 2.86 5.89
C MET A 73 13.35 4.31 5.78
N LEU A 74 13.44 4.89 4.60
CA LEU A 74 12.84 6.19 4.28
C LEU A 74 11.42 5.98 3.73
N PRO A 75 10.50 6.92 4.00
CA PRO A 75 9.12 6.81 3.54
C PRO A 75 8.99 6.82 2.01
N PHE A 76 8.04 6.05 1.52
CA PHE A 76 7.37 6.28 0.25
C PHE A 76 5.87 6.23 0.50
N PHE A 77 5.12 7.02 -0.24
CA PHE A 77 3.68 7.17 -0.01
C PHE A 77 2.97 7.62 -1.28
N GLY A 78 1.68 7.38 -1.32
CA GLY A 78 0.89 7.70 -2.50
C GLY A 78 -0.50 7.12 -2.41
N ARG A 79 -0.98 6.59 -3.53
CA ARG A 79 -2.32 6.02 -3.67
C ARG A 79 -2.27 4.63 -4.28
N ILE A 80 -3.21 3.79 -3.87
CA ILE A 80 -3.45 2.47 -4.44
C ILE A 80 -4.87 2.46 -5.01
N HIS A 81 -5.03 1.88 -6.18
CA HIS A 81 -6.30 1.58 -6.81
C HIS A 81 -6.43 0.07 -6.86
N VAL A 82 -7.56 -0.45 -6.37
CA VAL A 82 -7.79 -1.90 -6.28
C VAL A 82 -9.12 -2.21 -6.95
N ALA A 83 -9.09 -3.06 -7.95
CA ALA A 83 -10.29 -3.59 -8.59
C ALA A 83 -10.30 -5.10 -8.60
N TYR A 84 -11.48 -5.69 -8.63
CA TYR A 84 -11.69 -7.10 -8.89
C TYR A 84 -13.02 -7.31 -9.63
N ILE A 85 -13.11 -8.40 -10.39
CA ILE A 85 -14.36 -8.86 -11.00
C ILE A 85 -14.81 -10.07 -10.21
N PRO A 86 -15.95 -9.98 -9.50
CA PRO A 86 -16.44 -11.08 -8.65
C PRO A 86 -16.74 -12.35 -9.43
N ASP A 87 -16.65 -13.49 -8.74
CA ASP A 87 -17.17 -14.78 -9.16
C ASP A 87 -18.03 -15.35 -8.03
N GLY A 88 -19.25 -14.79 -7.88
CA GLY A 88 -20.22 -15.14 -6.85
C GLY A 88 -19.89 -14.66 -5.43
N ARG A 89 -18.77 -13.96 -5.21
CA ARG A 89 -18.38 -13.46 -3.89
C ARG A 89 -17.82 -12.04 -3.96
N ILE A 90 -18.27 -11.19 -3.04
CA ILE A 90 -17.78 -9.83 -2.87
C ILE A 90 -17.19 -9.64 -1.48
N VAL A 91 -16.39 -8.59 -1.32
CA VAL A 91 -15.83 -8.19 -0.02
C VAL A 91 -16.30 -6.78 0.35
N GLY A 92 -16.54 -6.56 1.63
CA GLY A 92 -16.89 -5.23 2.12
C GLY A 92 -15.84 -4.19 1.74
N LEU A 93 -16.26 -3.09 1.11
CA LEU A 93 -15.37 -2.08 0.51
C LEU A 93 -14.31 -1.55 1.48
N SER A 94 -14.64 -1.42 2.77
CA SER A 94 -13.70 -0.97 3.82
C SER A 94 -12.52 -1.92 4.06
N LYS A 95 -12.61 -3.17 3.60
CA LYS A 95 -11.54 -4.17 3.76
C LYS A 95 -10.38 -3.94 2.79
N LEU A 96 -10.66 -3.37 1.62
CA LEU A 96 -9.63 -3.07 0.63
C LEU A 96 -8.62 -2.02 1.15
N PRO A 97 -9.05 -0.86 1.68
CA PRO A 97 -8.12 0.07 2.33
C PRO A 97 -7.39 -0.51 3.55
N ARG A 98 -8.05 -1.33 4.36
CA ARG A 98 -7.41 -1.97 5.52
C ARG A 98 -6.32 -2.94 5.11
N MET A 99 -6.56 -3.74 4.08
CA MET A 99 -5.58 -4.67 3.51
C MET A 99 -4.42 -3.91 2.87
N GLY A 100 -4.70 -2.87 2.07
CA GLY A 100 -3.67 -2.01 1.50
C GLY A 100 -2.78 -1.38 2.57
N GLY A 101 -3.39 -0.83 3.64
CA GLY A 101 -2.68 -0.27 4.78
C GLY A 101 -1.86 -1.30 5.57
N MET A 102 -2.34 -2.53 5.70
CA MET A 102 -1.62 -3.62 6.34
C MET A 102 -0.36 -3.99 5.56
N PHE A 103 -0.45 -4.19 4.25
CA PHE A 103 0.71 -4.49 3.42
C PHE A 103 1.69 -3.32 3.32
N ALA A 104 1.18 -2.08 3.30
CA ALA A 104 2.01 -0.88 3.27
C ALA A 104 2.81 -0.68 4.57
N ARG A 105 2.26 -1.05 5.74
CA ARG A 105 2.94 -0.93 7.04
C ARG A 105 3.95 -2.05 7.28
N ARG A 106 4.92 -2.18 6.37
CA ARG A 106 6.05 -3.11 6.41
C ARG A 106 7.28 -2.42 5.84
N LEU A 107 8.44 -3.05 5.93
CA LEU A 107 9.58 -2.71 5.08
C LEU A 107 9.27 -3.28 3.69
N GLN A 108 9.08 -2.42 2.70
CA GLN A 108 8.52 -2.78 1.40
C GLN A 108 9.31 -2.26 0.22
N VAL A 109 9.05 -2.87 -0.93
CA VAL A 109 9.21 -2.28 -2.25
C VAL A 109 7.85 -2.17 -2.90
N GLN A 110 7.66 -1.17 -3.75
CA GLN A 110 6.35 -0.87 -4.33
C GLN A 110 5.80 -2.00 -5.20
N GLU A 111 6.67 -2.69 -5.90
CA GLU A 111 6.34 -3.85 -6.75
C GLU A 111 5.77 -5.00 -5.93
N ARG A 112 6.38 -5.29 -4.79
CA ARG A 112 5.88 -6.32 -3.86
C ARG A 112 4.54 -5.90 -3.24
N LEU A 113 4.40 -4.63 -2.89
CA LEU A 113 3.15 -4.11 -2.34
C LEU A 113 1.97 -4.37 -3.28
N THR A 114 2.10 -4.06 -4.57
CA THR A 114 1.04 -4.32 -5.56
C THR A 114 0.76 -5.81 -5.74
N THR A 115 1.80 -6.62 -5.78
CA THR A 115 1.70 -8.07 -5.96
C THR A 115 1.07 -8.77 -4.76
N ASP A 116 1.45 -8.37 -3.54
CA ASP A 116 0.92 -8.93 -2.29
C ASP A 116 -0.58 -8.64 -2.14
N ILE A 117 -1.01 -7.41 -2.46
CA ILE A 117 -2.43 -7.02 -2.42
C ILE A 117 -3.24 -7.85 -3.43
N ALA A 118 -2.77 -7.96 -4.68
CA ALA A 118 -3.45 -8.73 -5.71
C ALA A 118 -3.54 -10.21 -5.34
N GLY A 119 -2.45 -10.81 -4.84
CA GLY A 119 -2.42 -12.21 -4.42
C GLY A 119 -3.33 -12.52 -3.23
N ALA A 120 -3.47 -11.61 -2.29
CA ALA A 120 -4.38 -11.77 -1.16
C ALA A 120 -5.85 -11.79 -1.60
N LEU A 121 -6.23 -10.88 -2.50
CA LEU A 121 -7.59 -10.86 -3.06
C LEU A 121 -7.89 -12.13 -3.87
N GLU A 122 -6.97 -12.53 -4.74
CA GLU A 122 -7.11 -13.74 -5.54
C GLU A 122 -7.28 -14.99 -4.65
N THR A 123 -6.49 -15.10 -3.58
CA THR A 123 -6.56 -16.24 -2.66
C THR A 123 -7.90 -16.30 -1.91
N VAL A 124 -8.42 -15.16 -1.45
CA VAL A 124 -9.61 -15.13 -0.60
C VAL A 124 -10.90 -15.13 -1.41
N LEU A 125 -10.99 -14.30 -2.44
CA LEU A 125 -12.24 -14.15 -3.21
C LEU A 125 -12.33 -15.13 -4.39
N ARG A 126 -11.19 -15.56 -4.94
CA ARG A 126 -11.13 -16.34 -6.19
C ARG A 126 -11.95 -15.65 -7.30
N PRO A 127 -11.70 -14.37 -7.56
CA PRO A 127 -12.45 -13.60 -8.53
C PRO A 127 -12.03 -13.99 -9.96
N LYS A 128 -12.81 -13.58 -10.97
CA LYS A 128 -12.44 -13.72 -12.39
C LYS A 128 -11.19 -12.93 -12.76
N GLY A 129 -10.92 -11.84 -12.03
CA GLY A 129 -9.73 -11.03 -12.22
C GLY A 129 -9.48 -10.07 -11.06
N VAL A 130 -8.23 -9.65 -10.92
CA VAL A 130 -7.77 -8.63 -9.94
C VAL A 130 -6.87 -7.63 -10.65
N ALA A 131 -7.05 -6.35 -10.35
CA ALA A 131 -6.15 -5.28 -10.76
C ALA A 131 -5.76 -4.43 -9.57
N VAL A 132 -4.45 -4.21 -9.40
CA VAL A 132 -3.90 -3.30 -8.40
C VAL A 132 -2.91 -2.37 -9.10
N VAL A 133 -3.09 -1.06 -8.92
CA VAL A 133 -2.13 -0.03 -9.37
C VAL A 133 -1.75 0.81 -8.16
N ALA A 134 -0.47 1.06 -7.98
CA ALA A 134 0.05 1.98 -6.98
C ALA A 134 0.85 3.08 -7.64
N GLU A 135 0.58 4.32 -7.23
CA GLU A 135 1.30 5.53 -7.62
C GLU A 135 1.91 6.14 -6.37
N SER A 136 3.22 6.37 -6.36
CA SER A 136 3.87 6.94 -5.18
C SER A 136 5.11 7.75 -5.49
N ILE A 137 5.47 8.60 -4.54
CA ILE A 137 6.75 9.28 -4.45
C ILE A 137 7.62 8.60 -3.39
N HIS A 138 8.93 8.56 -3.66
CA HIS A 138 9.92 7.89 -2.83
C HIS A 138 10.92 8.91 -2.26
N LEU A 139 10.89 9.15 -0.95
CA LEU A 139 11.81 10.08 -0.32
C LEU A 139 13.28 9.62 -0.42
N CYS A 140 13.51 8.33 -0.57
CA CYS A 140 14.86 7.80 -0.83
C CYS A 140 15.45 8.22 -2.18
N MET A 141 14.62 8.66 -3.12
CA MET A 141 15.03 9.23 -4.42
C MET A 141 15.01 10.75 -4.43
N MET A 142 14.12 11.38 -3.63
CA MET A 142 13.91 12.84 -3.66
C MET A 142 14.91 13.59 -2.79
N MET A 143 15.12 13.15 -1.54
CA MET A 143 15.88 13.90 -0.55
C MET A 143 17.37 13.55 -0.50
N ARG A 144 17.79 12.54 -1.19
CA ARG A 144 19.18 12.06 -1.31
C ARG A 144 19.33 11.14 -2.52
N GLY A 145 20.57 10.74 -2.83
CA GLY A 145 20.91 9.88 -3.97
C GLY A 145 20.77 10.62 -5.28
N VAL A 146 19.76 10.30 -6.08
CA VAL A 146 19.54 10.94 -7.39
C VAL A 146 18.83 12.29 -7.32
N GLU A 147 18.27 12.65 -6.17
CA GLU A 147 17.64 13.96 -5.87
C GLU A 147 16.58 14.40 -6.89
N GLN A 148 15.79 13.45 -7.41
CA GLN A 148 14.74 13.72 -8.40
C GLN A 148 13.42 14.12 -7.71
N GLN A 149 13.13 15.43 -7.69
CA GLN A 149 12.00 16.01 -6.96
C GLN A 149 10.63 15.73 -7.58
N SER A 150 10.57 15.60 -8.90
CA SER A 150 9.31 15.42 -9.65
C SER A 150 9.05 13.98 -10.11
N ALA A 151 9.99 13.07 -9.84
CA ALA A 151 9.81 11.66 -10.20
C ALA A 151 8.79 10.97 -9.29
N PHE A 152 7.89 10.21 -9.88
CA PHE A 152 7.00 9.29 -9.18
C PHE A 152 7.03 7.91 -9.85
N ALA A 153 6.74 6.90 -9.09
CA ALA A 153 6.73 5.52 -9.55
C ALA A 153 5.29 5.01 -9.69
N ILE A 154 5.04 4.26 -10.77
CA ILE A 154 3.77 3.54 -10.95
C ILE A 154 4.11 2.06 -11.06
N THR A 155 3.44 1.23 -10.27
CA THR A 155 3.50 -0.22 -10.37
C THR A 155 2.11 -0.81 -10.53
N SER A 156 2.01 -1.94 -11.21
CA SER A 156 0.74 -2.63 -11.43
C SER A 156 0.88 -4.14 -11.23
N SER A 157 -0.20 -4.76 -10.78
CA SER A 157 -0.38 -6.22 -10.78
C SER A 157 -1.77 -6.52 -11.32
N LEU A 158 -1.82 -7.12 -12.50
CA LEU A 158 -3.04 -7.46 -13.22
C LEU A 158 -3.12 -8.98 -13.35
N ARG A 159 -4.27 -9.56 -13.03
CA ARG A 159 -4.49 -11.03 -13.02
C ARG A 159 -5.86 -11.39 -13.59
N GLY A 160 -5.97 -12.60 -14.17
CA GLY A 160 -7.19 -13.08 -14.79
C GLY A 160 -7.68 -12.12 -15.89
N GLU A 161 -8.96 -11.79 -15.94
CA GLU A 161 -9.55 -10.98 -17.01
C GLU A 161 -8.87 -9.62 -17.21
N PHE A 162 -8.30 -9.00 -16.16
CA PHE A 162 -7.50 -7.77 -16.35
C PHE A 162 -6.18 -8.00 -17.08
N ALA A 163 -5.61 -9.19 -16.99
CA ALA A 163 -4.40 -9.55 -17.74
C ALA A 163 -4.73 -10.01 -19.16
N ASP A 164 -5.81 -10.77 -19.31
CA ASP A 164 -6.13 -11.53 -20.53
C ASP A 164 -6.97 -10.72 -21.52
N ASP A 165 -7.89 -9.84 -21.03
CA ASP A 165 -8.74 -9.00 -21.88
C ASP A 165 -8.26 -7.53 -21.91
N PRO A 166 -7.84 -7.04 -23.11
CA PRO A 166 -7.44 -5.64 -23.27
C PRO A 166 -8.56 -4.63 -23.02
N LYS A 167 -9.84 -5.00 -23.23
CA LYS A 167 -10.98 -4.09 -23.01
C LYS A 167 -11.22 -3.87 -21.53
N THR A 168 -11.27 -4.93 -20.74
CA THR A 168 -11.38 -4.88 -19.27
C THR A 168 -10.24 -4.09 -18.67
N ARG A 169 -9.01 -4.28 -19.16
CA ARG A 169 -7.85 -3.49 -18.74
C ARG A 169 -8.01 -2.01 -19.09
N ALA A 170 -8.46 -1.69 -20.30
CA ALA A 170 -8.63 -0.31 -20.74
C ALA A 170 -9.68 0.41 -19.91
N GLU A 171 -10.81 -0.23 -19.63
CA GLU A 171 -11.88 0.29 -18.77
C GLU A 171 -11.36 0.62 -17.36
N PHE A 172 -10.65 -0.32 -16.72
CA PHE A 172 -10.02 -0.08 -15.43
C PHE A 172 -9.08 1.13 -15.45
N MET A 173 -8.20 1.20 -16.46
CA MET A 173 -7.24 2.30 -16.60
C MET A 173 -7.93 3.64 -16.85
N GLU A 174 -9.07 3.66 -17.51
CA GLU A 174 -9.89 4.85 -17.67
C GLU A 174 -10.53 5.27 -16.35
N LEU A 175 -11.18 4.34 -15.66
CA LEU A 175 -11.86 4.59 -14.38
C LEU A 175 -10.92 5.14 -13.30
N ILE A 176 -9.68 4.66 -13.20
CA ILE A 176 -8.73 5.22 -12.22
C ILE A 176 -8.28 6.64 -12.55
N ARG A 177 -8.32 7.06 -13.82
CA ARG A 177 -7.98 8.42 -14.25
C ARG A 177 -9.07 9.44 -13.99
N HIS A 178 -10.33 9.02 -13.85
CA HIS A 178 -11.42 9.93 -13.58
C HIS A 178 -11.18 10.76 -12.31
N PRO A 179 -11.44 12.06 -12.32
CA PRO A 179 -11.28 12.90 -11.14
C PRO A 179 -12.23 12.45 -10.03
N LYS A 180 -11.89 12.79 -8.78
CA LYS A 180 -12.79 12.55 -7.64
C LYS A 180 -14.11 13.30 -7.83
N PRO A 181 -15.23 12.72 -7.38
CA PRO A 181 -16.50 13.46 -7.30
C PRO A 181 -16.36 14.73 -6.46
N VAL A 182 -17.10 15.77 -6.82
CA VAL A 182 -17.03 17.10 -6.18
C VAL A 182 -17.43 17.07 -4.69
N PHE A 183 -18.13 16.02 -4.25
CA PHE A 183 -18.58 15.84 -2.86
C PHE A 183 -17.70 14.90 -2.03
N ALA A 184 -16.48 14.62 -2.49
CA ALA A 184 -15.52 13.76 -1.80
C ALA A 184 -14.33 14.57 -1.22
#